data_63a65f64eb3d2ba73f9451f3c495f22b
#
_entry.id   63a65f64eb3d2ba73f9451f3c495f22b
#
_cell.length_a   1.000
_cell.length_b   1.000
_cell.length_c   1.000
_cell.angle_alpha   90.00
_cell.angle_beta   90.00
_cell.angle_gamma   90.00
#
_symmetry.space_group_name_H-M   'P 1'
#
loop_
_entity.id
_entity.type
_entity.pdbx_description
1 polymer ?
#
loop_
_entity_poly.entity_id
_entity_poly.type
_entity_poly.pdbx_seq_one_letter_code
_entity_poly.pdbx_strand_id
1 'polypeptide(L)' 'MRGSDRTRAKAAFEATRGQEMDASWSEFISRAVMNEVLRRERVYNEGNPFPGGTRNLAPGRKLAP' A
#
# COMPACT_ATOMS: atom_id res chain seq x y z
N MET A 1 6.83 8.24 3.49
CA MET A 1 7.97 7.70 2.72
C MET A 1 9.05 8.75 2.61
N ARG A 2 10.28 8.36 2.90
CA ARG A 2 11.37 9.30 2.78
C ARG A 2 11.64 9.62 1.31
N GLY A 3 12.26 10.81 1.08
CA GLY A 3 12.57 11.22 -0.27
C GLY A 3 13.46 10.24 -1.02
N SER A 4 14.49 9.72 -0.37
CA SER A 4 15.38 8.74 -1.00
C SER A 4 14.65 7.43 -1.31
N ASP A 5 13.76 7.01 -0.44
CA ASP A 5 12.99 5.79 -0.68
C ASP A 5 12.02 5.99 -1.84
N ARG A 6 11.42 7.15 -1.94
CA ARG A 6 10.52 7.46 -3.05
C ARG A 6 11.28 7.48 -4.37
N THR A 7 12.47 8.06 -4.37
CA THR A 7 13.30 8.11 -5.57
C THR A 7 13.67 6.70 -6.03
N ARG A 8 14.04 5.82 -5.10
CA ARG A 8 14.36 4.45 -5.43
C ARG A 8 13.15 3.70 -5.96
N ALA A 9 11.98 3.93 -5.34
CA ALA A 9 10.75 3.31 -5.80
C ALA A 9 10.40 3.76 -7.20
N LYS A 10 10.55 5.05 -7.46
CA LYS A 10 10.24 5.59 -8.78
C LYS A 10 11.18 5.03 -9.85
N ALA A 11 12.46 4.90 -9.52
CA ALA A 11 13.43 4.33 -10.44
C ALA A 11 13.09 2.88 -10.76
N ALA A 12 12.73 2.10 -9.74
CA ALA A 12 12.36 0.71 -9.93
C ALA A 12 11.10 0.59 -10.80
N PHE A 13 10.12 1.44 -10.56
CA PHE A 13 8.90 1.47 -11.36
C PHE A 13 9.20 1.79 -12.82
N GLU A 14 9.97 2.84 -13.07
CA GLU A 14 10.28 3.24 -14.43
C GLU A 14 11.03 2.15 -15.18
N ALA A 15 11.95 1.47 -14.50
CA ALA A 15 12.77 0.46 -15.14
C ALA A 15 12.01 -0.81 -15.47
N THR A 16 10.94 -1.11 -14.73
CA THR A 16 10.29 -2.42 -14.81
C THR A 16 8.82 -2.37 -15.21
N ARG A 17 8.27 -1.18 -15.43
CA ARG A 17 6.83 -1.07 -15.66
C ARG A 17 6.35 -1.87 -16.87
N GLY A 18 7.18 -2.01 -17.88
CA GLY A 18 6.82 -2.77 -19.06
C GLY A 18 6.71 -4.26 -18.75
N GLN A 19 7.67 -4.80 -18.04
CA GLN A 19 7.67 -6.21 -17.65
C GLN A 19 6.57 -6.53 -16.66
N GLU A 20 6.31 -5.60 -15.73
CA GLU A 20 5.31 -5.81 -14.69
C GLU A 20 3.92 -5.36 -15.11
N MET A 21 3.81 -4.73 -16.28
CA MET A 21 2.53 -4.28 -16.82
C MET A 21 1.83 -3.28 -15.92
N ASP A 22 2.62 -2.42 -15.28
CA ASP A 22 2.06 -1.35 -14.45
C ASP A 22 1.53 -0.25 -15.34
N ALA A 23 0.25 0.09 -15.19
CA ALA A 23 -0.37 1.12 -16.00
C ALA A 23 0.05 2.51 -15.57
N SER A 24 0.33 2.71 -14.28
CA SER A 24 0.64 4.03 -13.76
C SER A 24 1.40 3.91 -12.45
N TRP A 25 1.99 5.03 -12.02
CA TRP A 25 2.64 5.13 -10.72
C TRP A 25 1.65 4.81 -9.59
N SER A 26 0.41 5.32 -9.71
CA SER A 26 -0.62 5.05 -8.72
C SER A 26 -0.91 3.56 -8.60
N GLU A 27 -0.97 2.87 -9.74
CA GLU A 27 -1.20 1.43 -9.72
C GLU A 27 -0.03 0.69 -9.09
N PHE A 28 1.21 1.11 -9.40
CA PHE A 28 2.38 0.52 -8.79
C PHE A 28 2.32 0.65 -7.26
N ILE A 29 2.00 1.85 -6.77
CA ILE A 29 1.91 2.10 -5.33
C ILE A 29 0.78 1.29 -4.71
N SER A 30 -0.39 1.26 -5.36
CA SER A 30 -1.52 0.48 -4.84
C SER A 30 -1.19 -0.99 -4.71
N ARG A 31 -0.52 -1.54 -5.71
CA ARG A 31 -0.14 -2.95 -5.67
C ARG A 31 0.88 -3.22 -4.58
N ALA A 32 1.85 -2.32 -4.41
CA ALA A 32 2.84 -2.47 -3.36
C ALA A 32 2.18 -2.46 -1.98
N VAL A 33 1.24 -1.52 -1.77
CA VAL A 33 0.52 -1.42 -0.51
C VAL A 33 -0.28 -2.69 -0.27
N MET A 34 -1.01 -3.16 -1.26
CA MET A 34 -1.83 -4.36 -1.08
C MET A 34 -0.98 -5.61 -0.87
N ASN A 35 0.16 -5.69 -1.52
CA ASN A 35 1.07 -6.82 -1.26
C ASN A 35 1.50 -6.84 0.20
N GLU A 36 1.81 -5.69 0.76
CA GLU A 36 2.20 -5.63 2.16
C GLU A 36 1.02 -5.93 3.09
N VAL A 37 -0.17 -5.43 2.74
CA VAL A 37 -1.37 -5.73 3.52
C VAL A 37 -1.62 -7.22 3.56
N LEU A 38 -1.57 -7.87 2.40
CA LEU A 38 -1.81 -9.30 2.33
C LEU A 38 -0.77 -10.08 3.12
N ARG A 39 0.48 -9.63 3.09
CA ARG A 39 1.52 -10.29 3.87
C ARG A 39 1.21 -10.22 5.36
N ARG A 40 0.80 -9.05 5.84
CA ARG A 40 0.51 -8.86 7.26
C ARG A 40 -0.74 -9.64 7.68
N GLU A 41 -1.74 -9.66 6.82
CA GLU A 41 -2.93 -10.46 7.09
C GLU A 41 -2.57 -11.93 7.25
N ARG A 42 -1.72 -12.43 6.35
CA ARG A 42 -1.32 -13.83 6.41
C ARG A 42 -0.50 -14.14 7.65
N VAL A 43 0.41 -13.24 7.99
CA VAL A 43 1.34 -13.49 9.10
C VAL A 43 0.67 -13.30 10.46
N TYR A 44 -0.19 -12.29 10.58
CA TYR A 44 -0.68 -11.86 11.88
C TYR A 44 -2.18 -12.06 12.08
N ASN A 45 -2.91 -12.41 11.05
CA ASN A 45 -4.37 -12.51 11.15
C ASN A 45 -4.95 -13.70 10.40
N GLU A 46 -4.13 -14.73 10.21
CA GLU A 46 -4.54 -16.00 9.61
C GLU A 46 -5.17 -15.83 8.23
N GLY A 47 -4.69 -14.85 7.48
CA GLY A 47 -5.17 -14.60 6.12
C GLY A 47 -6.42 -13.76 6.03
N ASN A 48 -6.95 -13.29 7.15
CA ASN A 48 -8.19 -12.51 7.17
C ASN A 48 -7.90 -11.02 7.24
N PRO A 49 -8.78 -10.19 6.67
CA PRO A 49 -8.64 -8.75 6.79
C PRO A 49 -8.70 -8.30 8.25
N PHE A 50 -7.91 -7.30 8.58
CA PHE A 50 -7.98 -6.69 9.91
C PHE A 50 -9.25 -5.84 10.00
N PRO A 51 -9.92 -5.84 11.16
CA PRO A 51 -11.13 -5.03 11.32
C PRO A 51 -10.82 -3.56 11.52
N GLY A 52 -11.76 -2.71 11.21
CA GLY A 52 -11.78 -1.35 11.69
C GLY A 52 -11.15 -0.28 10.85
N GLY A 53 -10.40 -0.63 9.82
CA GLY A 53 -9.66 0.36 9.05
C GLY A 53 -10.51 1.47 8.48
N THR A 54 -11.60 1.11 7.85
CA THR A 54 -12.48 2.09 7.22
C THR A 54 -13.13 3.03 8.23
N ARG A 55 -13.54 2.50 9.37
CA ARG A 55 -14.17 3.32 10.39
C ARG A 55 -13.23 4.36 10.95
N ASN A 56 -11.97 4.05 11.02
CA ASN A 56 -10.98 4.96 11.59
C ASN A 56 -10.74 6.18 10.73
N LEU A 57 -11.17 6.13 9.50
CA LEU A 57 -10.98 7.24 8.59
C LEU A 57 -12.12 8.24 8.65
N ALA A 58 -13.20 7.84 9.22
CA ALA A 58 -14.27 8.80 9.42
C ALA A 58 -13.75 9.84 10.38
N PRO A 59 -13.64 10.95 10.22
CA PRO A 59 -12.88 11.86 10.85
C PRO A 59 -12.94 12.38 11.92
N GLY A 60 -12.66 11.71 11.53
CA GLY A 60 -12.38 11.87 12.20
C GLY A 60 -12.34 12.31 12.97
N ARG A 61 -12.62 12.03 13.11
CA ARG A 61 -12.69 11.96 13.76
C ARG A 61 -12.43 12.07 14.51
N LYS A 62 -12.56 11.93 14.69
CA LYS A 62 -12.34 11.61 15.36
C LYS A 62 -11.99 11.37 15.87
N LEU A 63 -12.21 11.37 15.90
CA LEU A 63 -11.91 10.94 16.37
C LEU A 63 -11.99 10.99 17.03
N ALA A 64 -12.55 11.21 17.31
CA ALA A 64 -12.69 11.07 17.91
C ALA A 64 -12.90 11.08 18.32
N PRO A 65 -13.06 11.21 18.67
CA PRO A 65 -13.27 11.05 19.22
C PRO A 65 -13.36 10.88 19.19
#